data_1d46625ef7455302a3273b12fbe066a9
#
_entry.id   1d46625ef7455302a3273b12fbe066a9
#
_cell.length_a   1.000
_cell.length_b   1.000
_cell.length_c   1.000
_cell.angle_alpha   90.00
_cell.angle_beta   90.00
_cell.angle_gamma   90.00
#
_symmetry.space_group_name_H-M   'P 1'
#
loop_
_entity.id
_entity.type
_entity.pdbx_description
1 polymer ?
#
loop_
_entity_poly.entity_id
_entity_poly.type
_entity_poly.pdbx_seq_one_letter_code
_entity_poly.pdbx_strand_id
1 'polypeptide(L)'
;MRRTSTSTLTVEHEPDRSAEASVTREALRTEFGFLLPRGYIDSAGTVHRDGVMRLATARDELVSQRDDRVREDPSYLTVVLISRVVSRLGGIEDVHAGVVENMFASDLAFLQDLYRRINQDGHTRAGVTCPECGCDFAVDIAGGRLGES
;
A
#
# COMPACT_ATOMS: atom_id res chain seq x y z
N MET A 1 -3.86 53.34 54.70
CA MET A 1 -4.83 52.46 54.02
C MET A 1 -4.15 51.82 52.82
N ARG A 2 -3.83 50.53 52.91
CA ARG A 2 -3.20 49.77 51.83
C ARG A 2 -4.21 48.79 51.27
N ARG A 3 -4.50 48.88 49.99
CA ARG A 3 -5.30 47.90 49.25
C ARG A 3 -4.37 46.88 48.63
N THR A 4 -4.46 45.64 49.04
CA THR A 4 -3.81 44.51 48.40
C THR A 4 -4.72 43.96 47.31
N SER A 5 -4.31 44.10 46.05
CA SER A 5 -4.97 43.45 44.93
C SER A 5 -4.35 42.08 44.73
N THR A 6 -5.14 41.03 44.97
CA THR A 6 -4.81 39.67 44.63
C THR A 6 -5.17 39.43 43.17
N SER A 7 -4.14 39.32 42.31
CA SER A 7 -4.34 38.83 40.93
C SER A 7 -4.38 37.31 40.93
N THR A 8 -5.55 36.78 40.65
CA THR A 8 -5.73 35.35 40.33
C THR A 8 -5.27 35.09 38.91
N LEU A 9 -4.17 34.39 38.73
CA LEU A 9 -3.73 33.88 37.45
C LEU A 9 -4.52 32.59 37.18
N THR A 10 -5.47 32.66 36.29
CA THR A 10 -6.13 31.50 35.67
C THR A 10 -5.18 30.94 34.64
N VAL A 11 -4.64 29.76 34.92
CA VAL A 11 -3.90 28.97 33.93
C VAL A 11 -4.94 28.29 33.04
N GLU A 12 -5.13 28.82 31.85
CA GLU A 12 -5.90 28.15 30.82
C GLU A 12 -5.03 27.01 30.27
N HIS A 13 -5.48 25.79 30.56
CA HIS A 13 -4.91 24.57 30.01
C HIS A 13 -5.42 24.39 28.58
N GLU A 14 -4.60 24.75 27.60
CA GLU A 14 -4.86 24.41 26.20
C GLU A 14 -4.71 22.89 25.97
N PRO A 15 -5.71 22.21 25.40
CA PRO A 15 -5.57 20.81 25.06
C PRO A 15 -4.55 20.64 23.94
N ASP A 16 -3.57 19.80 24.19
CA ASP A 16 -2.50 19.46 23.27
C ASP A 16 -3.08 18.80 22.00
N ARG A 17 -3.10 19.55 20.89
CA ARG A 17 -3.57 19.09 19.56
C ARG A 17 -2.53 18.29 18.81
N SER A 18 -1.35 18.07 19.38
CA SER A 18 -0.24 17.40 18.69
C SER A 18 -0.38 15.87 18.64
N ALA A 19 -1.19 15.24 19.51
CA ALA A 19 -1.36 13.79 19.54
C ALA A 19 -2.27 13.25 18.43
N GLU A 20 -3.25 14.02 17.95
CA GLU A 20 -4.20 13.60 16.91
C GLU A 20 -3.60 13.63 15.49
N ALA A 21 -2.61 14.49 15.24
CA ALA A 21 -1.99 14.63 13.92
C ALA A 21 -1.02 13.47 13.56
N SER A 22 -0.49 12.74 14.55
CA SER A 22 0.44 11.64 14.32
C SER A 22 -0.27 10.33 13.92
N VAL A 23 -1.44 10.06 14.46
CA VAL A 23 -2.24 8.86 14.14
C VAL A 23 -2.80 8.92 12.71
N THR A 24 -3.15 10.12 12.25
CA THR A 24 -3.72 10.32 10.90
C THR A 24 -2.68 10.17 9.78
N ARG A 25 -1.39 10.37 10.06
CA ARG A 25 -0.32 10.27 9.06
C ARG A 25 0.07 8.82 8.73
N GLU A 26 0.03 7.89 9.67
CA GLU A 26 0.29 6.46 9.41
C GLU A 26 -0.81 5.81 8.58
N ALA A 27 -2.06 6.24 8.72
CA ALA A 27 -3.20 5.73 7.96
C ALA A 27 -3.20 6.13 6.47
N LEU A 28 -2.36 7.11 6.06
CA LEU A 28 -2.31 7.65 4.69
C LEU A 28 -1.05 7.22 3.90
N ARG A 29 -0.37 6.16 4.32
CA ARG A 29 0.77 5.65 3.58
C ARG A 29 0.30 5.02 2.27
N THR A 30 0.62 5.65 1.16
CA THR A 30 0.21 5.24 -0.18
C THR A 30 1.36 4.71 -1.04
N GLU A 31 2.60 4.86 -0.57
CA GLU A 31 3.80 4.44 -1.27
C GLU A 31 4.66 3.53 -0.39
N PHE A 32 5.21 2.49 -1.00
CA PHE A 32 6.00 1.46 -0.34
C PHE A 32 7.29 1.21 -1.11
N GLY A 33 8.43 1.42 -0.44
CA GLY A 33 9.73 1.06 -0.98
C GLY A 33 9.93 -0.45 -1.02
N PHE A 34 10.63 -0.92 -2.04
CA PHE A 34 11.01 -2.34 -2.17
C PHE A 34 12.42 -2.50 -2.73
N LEU A 35 12.97 -3.68 -2.54
CA LEU A 35 14.23 -4.10 -3.13
C LEU A 35 14.02 -5.43 -3.87
N LEU A 36 14.25 -5.44 -5.19
CA LEU A 36 14.10 -6.65 -6.00
C LEU A 36 15.13 -7.70 -5.60
N PRO A 37 14.77 -8.99 -5.52
CA PRO A 37 15.68 -10.06 -5.17
C PRO A 37 16.89 -10.19 -6.12
N ARG A 38 16.66 -10.02 -7.43
CA ARG A 38 17.71 -10.09 -8.46
C ARG A 38 18.01 -8.74 -9.08
N GLY A 39 17.00 -8.00 -9.48
CA GLY A 39 17.12 -6.71 -10.13
C GLY A 39 16.87 -6.76 -11.63
N TYR A 40 16.36 -5.66 -12.15
CA TYR A 40 16.14 -5.45 -13.57
C TYR A 40 17.41 -4.91 -14.24
N ILE A 41 17.80 -5.51 -15.33
CA ILE A 41 18.98 -5.09 -16.12
C ILE A 41 18.45 -4.34 -17.35
N ASP A 42 18.81 -3.08 -17.48
CA ASP A 42 18.43 -2.26 -18.64
C ASP A 42 19.32 -2.53 -19.88
N SER A 43 18.99 -1.88 -20.98
CA SER A 43 19.75 -2.03 -22.24
C SER A 43 21.20 -1.56 -22.16
N ALA A 44 21.54 -0.73 -21.18
CA ALA A 44 22.92 -0.28 -20.91
C ALA A 44 23.69 -1.22 -19.97
N GLY A 45 23.04 -2.27 -19.45
CA GLY A 45 23.63 -3.21 -18.51
C GLY A 45 23.56 -2.77 -17.05
N THR A 46 22.84 -1.68 -16.74
CA THR A 46 22.67 -1.18 -15.37
C THR A 46 21.62 -2.02 -14.64
N VAL A 47 21.94 -2.43 -13.41
CA VAL A 47 21.05 -3.22 -12.56
C VAL A 47 20.24 -2.28 -11.66
N HIS A 48 18.92 -2.37 -11.75
CA HIS A 48 17.98 -1.61 -10.94
C HIS A 48 17.27 -2.53 -9.96
N ARG A 49 17.43 -2.31 -8.67
CA ARG A 49 16.84 -3.13 -7.60
C ARG A 49 15.90 -2.35 -6.68
N ASP A 50 16.26 -1.10 -6.38
CA ASP A 50 15.49 -0.23 -5.50
C ASP A 50 14.30 0.38 -6.25
N GLY A 51 13.12 0.29 -5.67
CA GLY A 51 11.92 0.83 -6.29
C GLY A 51 10.85 1.25 -5.30
N VAL A 52 9.80 1.85 -5.85
CA VAL A 52 8.63 2.30 -5.10
C VAL A 52 7.36 1.79 -5.79
N MET A 53 6.49 1.15 -5.01
CA MET A 53 5.15 0.74 -5.42
C MET A 53 4.12 1.59 -4.68
N ARG A 54 3.15 2.14 -5.40
CA ARG A 54 2.02 2.84 -4.80
C ARG A 54 0.81 1.91 -4.63
N LEU A 55 -0.11 2.28 -3.77
CA LEU A 55 -1.40 1.61 -3.70
C LEU A 55 -2.11 1.68 -5.06
N ALA A 56 -2.75 0.59 -5.42
CA ALA A 56 -3.62 0.55 -6.59
C ALA A 56 -4.95 1.26 -6.30
N THR A 57 -5.46 1.94 -7.30
CA THR A 57 -6.83 2.45 -7.31
C THR A 57 -7.73 1.48 -8.08
N ALA A 58 -9.05 1.55 -7.85
CA ALA A 58 -10.02 0.80 -8.64
C ALA A 58 -9.86 1.09 -10.15
N ARG A 59 -9.47 2.33 -10.50
CA ARG A 59 -9.20 2.71 -11.89
C ARG A 59 -8.02 1.94 -12.48
N ASP A 60 -6.97 1.68 -11.72
CA ASP A 60 -5.81 0.91 -12.19
C ASP A 60 -6.24 -0.50 -12.60
N GLU A 61 -7.07 -1.15 -11.82
CA GLU A 61 -7.58 -2.49 -12.13
C GLU A 61 -8.52 -2.47 -13.34
N LEU A 62 -9.47 -1.54 -13.39
CA LEU A 62 -10.43 -1.43 -14.49
C LEU A 62 -9.76 -1.12 -15.83
N VAL A 63 -8.79 -0.19 -15.85
CA VAL A 63 -8.06 0.17 -17.06
C VAL A 63 -7.15 -0.98 -17.52
N SER A 64 -6.52 -1.68 -16.58
CA SER A 64 -5.68 -2.85 -16.90
C SER A 64 -6.50 -3.97 -17.57
N GLN A 65 -7.72 -4.24 -17.11
CA GLN A 65 -8.61 -5.23 -17.71
C GLN A 65 -9.08 -4.86 -19.13
N ARG A 66 -9.06 -3.57 -19.46
CA ARG A 66 -9.44 -3.08 -20.81
C ARG A 66 -8.28 -3.00 -21.78
N ASP A 67 -7.07 -3.26 -21.33
CA ASP A 67 -5.88 -3.27 -22.19
C ASP A 67 -6.02 -4.35 -23.26
N ASP A 68 -5.73 -4.02 -24.51
CA ASP A 68 -5.90 -4.95 -25.63
C ASP A 68 -5.02 -6.19 -25.48
N ARG A 69 -3.83 -6.06 -24.92
CA ARG A 69 -2.92 -7.19 -24.64
C ARG A 69 -3.53 -8.16 -23.62
N VAL A 70 -4.23 -7.65 -22.62
CA VAL A 70 -4.94 -8.47 -21.61
C VAL A 70 -6.17 -9.14 -22.22
N ARG A 71 -6.83 -8.48 -23.18
CA ARG A 71 -7.97 -9.07 -23.90
C ARG A 71 -7.55 -10.21 -24.80
N GLU A 72 -6.37 -10.13 -25.41
CA GLU A 72 -5.78 -11.20 -26.22
C GLU A 72 -5.25 -12.34 -25.34
N ASP A 73 -4.57 -12.00 -24.25
CA ASP A 73 -4.01 -12.94 -23.29
C ASP A 73 -4.26 -12.47 -21.84
N PRO A 74 -5.23 -13.06 -21.13
CA PRO A 74 -5.55 -12.69 -19.74
C PRO A 74 -4.37 -12.82 -18.76
N SER A 75 -3.37 -13.64 -19.04
CA SER A 75 -2.17 -13.78 -18.22
C SER A 75 -1.33 -12.50 -18.18
N TYR A 76 -1.50 -11.63 -19.19
CA TYR A 76 -0.81 -10.35 -19.29
C TYR A 76 -1.30 -9.29 -18.29
N LEU A 77 -2.45 -9.52 -17.65
CA LEU A 77 -3.05 -8.60 -16.68
C LEU A 77 -2.05 -8.21 -15.56
N THR A 78 -1.31 -9.16 -15.06
CA THR A 78 -0.32 -8.92 -14.01
C THR A 78 0.78 -7.95 -14.46
N VAL A 79 1.29 -8.10 -15.66
CA VAL A 79 2.32 -7.23 -16.23
C VAL A 79 1.82 -5.79 -16.35
N VAL A 80 0.62 -5.62 -16.89
CA VAL A 80 -0.01 -4.30 -17.05
C VAL A 80 -0.27 -3.65 -15.69
N LEU A 81 -0.84 -4.40 -14.75
CA LEU A 81 -1.19 -3.89 -13.43
C LEU A 81 0.07 -3.47 -12.64
N ILE A 82 1.10 -4.31 -12.61
CA ILE A 82 2.37 -4.00 -11.94
C ILE A 82 3.03 -2.76 -12.57
N SER A 83 3.02 -2.65 -13.90
CA SER A 83 3.59 -1.47 -14.58
C SER A 83 2.90 -0.16 -14.21
N ARG A 84 1.62 -0.20 -13.84
CA ARG A 84 0.85 0.98 -13.44
C ARG A 84 1.11 1.42 -12.00
N VAL A 85 1.41 0.48 -11.11
CA VAL A 85 1.55 0.76 -9.67
C VAL A 85 3.00 0.93 -9.23
N VAL A 86 3.98 0.44 -9.98
CA VAL A 86 5.39 0.73 -9.73
C VAL A 86 5.71 2.11 -10.31
N SER A 87 5.91 3.06 -9.42
CA SER A 87 6.14 4.47 -9.79
C SER A 87 7.60 4.77 -10.11
N ARG A 88 8.52 3.99 -9.59
CA ARG A 88 9.97 4.12 -9.83
C ARG A 88 10.67 2.77 -9.66
N LEU A 89 11.65 2.52 -10.50
CA LEU A 89 12.59 1.40 -10.37
C LEU A 89 14.02 1.87 -10.66
N GLY A 90 14.84 1.99 -9.61
CA GLY A 90 16.18 2.56 -9.70
C GLY A 90 16.15 3.95 -10.31
N GLY A 91 16.85 4.16 -11.42
CA GLY A 91 16.83 5.40 -12.20
C GLY A 91 15.70 5.48 -13.24
N ILE A 92 14.84 4.47 -13.34
CA ILE A 92 13.74 4.41 -14.31
C ILE A 92 12.49 5.02 -13.68
N GLU A 93 12.02 6.14 -14.19
CA GLU A 93 10.79 6.82 -13.74
C GLU A 93 9.54 6.36 -14.49
N ASP A 94 9.70 5.89 -15.73
CA ASP A 94 8.62 5.32 -16.53
C ASP A 94 8.75 3.79 -16.59
N VAL A 95 8.11 3.13 -15.64
CA VAL A 95 8.06 1.65 -15.57
C VAL A 95 6.87 1.16 -16.39
N HIS A 96 7.05 1.08 -17.71
CA HIS A 96 6.02 0.56 -18.60
C HIS A 96 6.02 -0.98 -18.66
N ALA A 97 5.02 -1.56 -19.33
CA ALA A 97 4.86 -3.01 -19.43
C ALA A 97 6.10 -3.73 -19.99
N GLY A 98 6.82 -3.13 -20.95
CA GLY A 98 8.04 -3.70 -21.50
C GLY A 98 9.17 -3.87 -20.48
N VAL A 99 9.25 -2.97 -19.49
CA VAL A 99 10.20 -3.13 -18.36
C VAL A 99 9.82 -4.35 -17.51
N VAL A 100 8.55 -4.47 -17.19
CA VAL A 100 8.03 -5.57 -16.35
C VAL A 100 8.18 -6.93 -17.05
N GLU A 101 7.90 -6.98 -18.35
CA GLU A 101 8.08 -8.20 -19.16
C GLU A 101 9.52 -8.74 -19.16
N ASN A 102 10.49 -7.84 -19.13
CA ASN A 102 11.90 -8.18 -19.19
C ASN A 102 12.53 -8.38 -17.80
N MET A 103 11.76 -8.32 -16.72
CA MET A 103 12.22 -8.70 -15.39
C MET A 103 12.42 -10.21 -15.28
N PHE A 104 13.27 -10.62 -14.36
CA PHE A 104 13.34 -12.02 -13.98
C PHE A 104 12.02 -12.48 -13.35
N ALA A 105 11.63 -13.72 -13.59
CA ALA A 105 10.38 -14.27 -13.06
C ALA A 105 10.29 -14.19 -11.53
N SER A 106 11.41 -14.33 -10.83
CA SER A 106 11.49 -14.19 -9.38
C SER A 106 11.18 -12.77 -8.90
N ASP A 107 11.60 -11.76 -9.65
CA ASP A 107 11.33 -10.35 -9.31
C ASP A 107 9.87 -10.00 -9.57
N LEU A 108 9.30 -10.50 -10.66
CA LEU A 108 7.87 -10.34 -10.92
C LEU A 108 7.02 -11.02 -9.84
N ALA A 109 7.37 -12.24 -9.44
CA ALA A 109 6.67 -12.95 -8.35
C ALA A 109 6.75 -12.17 -7.02
N PHE A 110 7.90 -11.58 -6.72
CA PHE A 110 8.07 -10.71 -5.55
C PHE A 110 7.16 -9.48 -5.63
N LEU A 111 7.08 -8.81 -6.77
CA LEU A 111 6.21 -7.64 -6.95
C LEU A 111 4.72 -8.00 -6.86
N GLN A 112 4.33 -9.16 -7.36
CA GLN A 112 2.94 -9.66 -7.21
C GLN A 112 2.57 -9.91 -5.75
N ASP A 113 3.49 -10.49 -4.99
CA ASP A 113 3.29 -10.74 -3.56
C ASP A 113 3.24 -9.43 -2.76
N LEU A 114 4.13 -8.49 -3.07
CA LEU A 114 4.10 -7.15 -2.49
C LEU A 114 2.79 -6.43 -2.80
N TYR A 115 2.33 -6.47 -4.07
CA TYR A 115 1.06 -5.89 -4.49
C TYR A 115 -0.11 -6.42 -3.67
N ARG A 116 -0.19 -7.73 -3.49
CA ARG A 116 -1.25 -8.35 -2.67
C ARG A 116 -1.19 -7.87 -1.23
N ARG A 117 -0.02 -7.87 -0.61
CA ARG A 117 0.15 -7.47 0.78
C ARG A 117 -0.27 -6.04 1.03
N ILE A 118 0.21 -5.07 0.24
CA ILE A 118 -0.07 -3.66 0.48
C ILE A 118 -1.52 -3.26 0.15
N ASN A 119 -2.19 -3.95 -0.78
CA ASN A 119 -3.57 -3.65 -1.17
C ASN A 119 -4.61 -4.41 -0.35
N GLN A 120 -4.21 -5.47 0.36
CA GLN A 120 -5.10 -6.27 1.22
C GLN A 120 -5.01 -5.89 2.70
N ASP A 121 -3.94 -5.27 3.13
CA ASP A 121 -3.75 -4.90 4.52
C ASP A 121 -4.76 -3.85 4.96
N GLY A 122 -5.54 -4.20 5.97
CA GLY A 122 -6.40 -3.29 6.71
C GLY A 122 -7.91 -3.41 6.46
N HIS A 123 -8.38 -4.17 5.46
CA HIS A 123 -9.81 -4.21 5.15
C HIS A 123 -10.49 -5.55 5.41
N THR A 124 -9.75 -6.62 5.65
CA THR A 124 -10.30 -7.96 5.71
C THR A 124 -10.13 -8.68 7.04
N ARG A 125 -9.39 -8.08 7.98
CA ARG A 125 -9.19 -8.65 9.31
C ARG A 125 -10.03 -7.93 10.35
N ALA A 126 -11.01 -8.62 10.90
CA ALA A 126 -11.72 -8.20 12.10
C ALA A 126 -11.12 -8.87 13.33
N GLY A 127 -10.78 -8.06 14.34
CA GLY A 127 -10.46 -8.59 15.66
C GLY A 127 -11.73 -9.14 16.31
N VAL A 128 -11.70 -10.43 16.69
CA VAL A 128 -12.82 -11.09 17.35
C VAL A 128 -12.32 -11.70 18.66
N THR A 129 -13.09 -11.47 19.73
CA THR A 129 -12.83 -12.09 21.02
C THR A 129 -13.63 -13.40 21.13
N CYS A 130 -12.96 -14.51 21.42
CA CYS A 130 -13.61 -15.78 21.62
C CYS A 130 -14.54 -15.72 22.85
N PRO A 131 -15.85 -16.03 22.71
CA PRO A 131 -16.79 -15.97 23.83
C PRO A 131 -16.57 -17.04 24.90
N GLU A 132 -15.81 -18.10 24.59
CA GLU A 132 -15.56 -19.20 25.53
C GLU A 132 -14.29 -19.01 26.34
N CYS A 133 -13.19 -18.54 25.72
CA CYS A 133 -11.90 -18.44 26.40
C CYS A 133 -11.38 -17.00 26.53
N GLY A 134 -12.03 -15.99 25.92
CA GLY A 134 -11.62 -14.60 25.95
C GLY A 134 -10.35 -14.28 25.17
N CYS A 135 -9.84 -15.20 24.36
CA CYS A 135 -8.68 -14.96 23.51
C CYS A 135 -9.06 -14.11 22.30
N ASP A 136 -8.23 -13.10 22.01
CA ASP A 136 -8.39 -12.29 20.81
C ASP A 136 -7.71 -12.96 19.62
N PHE A 137 -8.43 -13.07 18.51
CA PHE A 137 -7.89 -13.57 17.26
C PHE A 137 -8.41 -12.77 16.07
N ALA A 138 -7.65 -12.75 14.98
CA ALA A 138 -8.06 -12.06 13.77
C ALA A 138 -8.71 -13.04 12.80
N VAL A 139 -9.92 -12.70 12.35
CA VAL A 139 -10.65 -13.42 11.31
C VAL A 139 -10.58 -12.67 10.01
N ASP A 140 -10.27 -13.37 8.93
CA ASP A 140 -10.34 -12.79 7.59
C ASP A 140 -11.78 -12.83 7.08
N ILE A 141 -12.38 -11.64 6.93
CA ILE A 141 -13.77 -11.49 6.48
C ILE A 141 -13.90 -11.31 4.95
N ALA A 142 -12.79 -11.30 4.22
CA ALA A 142 -12.82 -11.18 2.75
C ALA A 142 -13.18 -12.48 2.02
N GLY A 143 -13.31 -13.59 2.72
CA GLY A 143 -13.59 -14.92 2.16
C GLY A 143 -15.05 -15.20 1.78
N GLY A 144 -15.96 -14.26 1.95
CA GLY A 144 -17.35 -14.42 1.53
C GLY A 144 -17.53 -14.21 0.05
N ARG A 145 -17.61 -15.26 -0.75
CA ARG A 145 -18.18 -15.17 -2.10
C ARG A 145 -19.61 -14.64 -1.98
N LEU A 146 -19.81 -13.40 -2.43
CA LEU A 146 -21.15 -12.89 -2.67
C LEU A 146 -21.71 -13.65 -3.88
N GLY A 147 -22.63 -14.56 -3.62
CA GLY A 147 -23.53 -15.12 -4.62
C GLY A 147 -23.24 -16.53 -5.08
N GLU A 148 -23.58 -17.50 -4.26
CA GLU A 148 -24.14 -18.77 -4.74
C GLU A 148 -25.43 -19.03 -3.98
N SER A 149 -26.50 -18.67 -4.65
CA SER A 149 -27.83 -19.22 -4.37
C SER A 149 -28.00 -20.46 -5.23
#